data_88d1c1d71281e8afcc58aab5629caf1c
#
_entry.id   88d1c1d71281e8afcc58aab5629caf1c
#
_cell.length_a   1.000
_cell.length_b   1.000
_cell.length_c   1.000
_cell.angle_alpha   90.00
_cell.angle_beta   90.00
_cell.angle_gamma   90.00
#
_symmetry.space_group_name_H-M   'P 1'
#
loop_
_entity.id
_entity.type
_entity.pdbx_description
1 polymer ?
#
loop_
_entity_poly.entity_id
_entity_poly.type
_entity_poly.pdbx_seq_one_letter_code
_entity_poly.pdbx_strand_id
1 'polypeptide(L)'
;MRLSASRSALAVALALGTSLTGLPALAQDAAAPMPDGVTHFTLPNGLETVVIQDERAPVVVQMVWYKIGAADEVPGKSGIAHYLEHLMFKGTDTLEPGELSKTVTANGGSDNAFTSWDFTAYFQRIASDRLPLVMGMEADRMANLNIRDEDWQAERQVVLEERAQRVDSDPAAQFAEELNAVVYDNHPYGRPIIGWRDEIEALTRDDAVAWYDTHYSPNEAVLVIAGDVTPEEARALAEEHYGAIPAKGEAEPRIRPQEPPKRTARRLEMSDPRVAQPRMIRTVLAAERDPGAQEDAAALTVLAALLGGSSQTSYLAQQLTLPGTALWAGASYDGLSLDRTEFMLSLVPAEGTPPEEAEAALDEALAQFLAEGPDEADLERVKTRIRAEEIYSRDSAHGRAYDYGQGLSTSLTVQDVNDWPDILDAVTAEDVMAAARDVLQAPAVTGWLLPAPAKAEAAATQEPAPATPDEQTEVQG
;
A
#
# COMPACT_ATOMS: atom_id res chain seq x y z
N MET A 1 13.90 70.23 49.70
CA MET A 1 13.10 71.49 49.69
C MET A 1 11.73 71.14 49.19
N ARG A 2 10.76 71.15 50.09
CA ARG A 2 9.32 71.47 50.00
C ARG A 2 8.60 71.05 48.70
N LEU A 3 7.70 70.04 48.84
CA LEU A 3 6.24 70.12 49.07
C LEU A 3 5.44 70.62 47.86
N SER A 4 4.48 69.82 47.32
CA SER A 4 3.12 69.95 47.81
C SER A 4 2.23 68.85 47.16
N ALA A 5 1.33 68.31 47.99
CA ALA A 5 0.27 67.38 47.63
C ALA A 5 -0.92 68.09 46.99
N SER A 6 -1.62 67.46 46.14
CA SER A 6 -3.03 67.79 45.91
C SER A 6 -3.86 66.48 45.69
N ARG A 7 -4.81 66.25 46.58
CA ARG A 7 -5.82 65.20 46.54
C ARG A 7 -6.97 65.66 45.63
N SER A 8 -7.39 64.81 44.75
CA SER A 8 -8.72 64.95 44.14
C SER A 8 -9.40 63.56 44.15
N ALA A 9 -10.46 63.51 44.88
CA ALA A 9 -11.39 62.39 44.96
C ALA A 9 -12.19 62.28 43.66
N LEU A 10 -12.29 61.08 43.11
CA LEU A 10 -13.20 60.79 42.02
C LEU A 10 -14.09 59.60 42.40
N ALA A 11 -15.36 59.83 42.27
CA ALA A 11 -16.45 58.93 42.65
C ALA A 11 -16.47 57.68 41.74
N VAL A 12 -16.60 56.48 42.34
CA VAL A 12 -16.83 55.25 41.68
C VAL A 12 -18.33 55.10 41.42
N ALA A 13 -18.73 55.13 40.13
CA ALA A 13 -20.06 54.70 39.68
C ALA A 13 -20.00 53.21 39.34
N LEU A 14 -20.69 52.39 40.12
CA LEU A 14 -20.85 50.96 39.90
C LEU A 14 -21.91 50.75 38.80
N ALA A 15 -21.51 50.41 37.60
CA ALA A 15 -22.39 49.95 36.53
C ALA A 15 -22.38 48.40 36.55
N LEU A 16 -23.49 47.78 37.00
CA LEU A 16 -23.74 46.36 36.79
C LEU A 16 -24.01 46.12 35.31
N GLY A 17 -23.05 45.62 34.59
CA GLY A 17 -23.19 45.07 33.26
C GLY A 17 -23.45 43.58 33.33
N THR A 18 -24.68 43.14 33.01
CA THR A 18 -25.04 41.75 32.79
C THR A 18 -24.38 41.26 31.52
N SER A 19 -23.24 40.58 31.64
CA SER A 19 -22.60 39.84 30.52
C SER A 19 -23.41 38.60 30.24
N LEU A 20 -24.22 38.60 29.18
CA LEU A 20 -24.66 37.36 28.52
C LEU A 20 -23.41 36.70 27.93
N THR A 21 -22.94 35.65 28.58
CA THR A 21 -21.97 34.70 27.94
C THR A 21 -22.77 33.94 26.89
N GLY A 22 -22.65 34.38 25.63
CA GLY A 22 -23.02 33.59 24.47
C GLY A 22 -22.12 32.35 24.44
N LEU A 23 -22.70 31.17 24.54
CA LEU A 23 -22.06 29.94 24.21
C LEU A 23 -21.52 30.07 22.76
N PRO A 24 -20.27 29.65 22.47
CA PRO A 24 -19.85 29.57 21.09
C PRO A 24 -20.78 28.55 20.39
N ALA A 25 -21.54 28.98 19.41
CA ALA A 25 -22.17 28.09 18.46
C ALA A 25 -21.02 27.29 17.82
N LEU A 26 -21.03 25.97 18.02
CA LEU A 26 -20.25 25.07 17.21
C LEU A 26 -20.65 25.37 15.76
N ALA A 27 -19.75 26.00 15.02
CA ALA A 27 -19.89 26.12 13.59
C ALA A 27 -19.96 24.67 13.07
N GLN A 28 -21.13 24.25 12.64
CA GLN A 28 -21.25 23.11 11.76
C GLN A 28 -20.47 23.52 10.51
N ASP A 29 -19.31 22.90 10.31
CA ASP A 29 -18.63 22.93 9.03
C ASP A 29 -19.60 22.36 8.00
N ALA A 30 -20.29 23.26 7.32
CA ALA A 30 -21.01 22.90 6.11
C ALA A 30 -19.92 22.49 5.12
N ALA A 31 -19.83 21.18 4.85
CA ALA A 31 -18.94 20.66 3.85
C ALA A 31 -19.11 21.48 2.57
N ALA A 32 -18.10 22.21 2.17
CA ALA A 32 -18.11 22.88 0.88
C ALA A 32 -18.27 21.79 -0.20
N PRO A 33 -19.16 21.96 -1.18
CA PRO A 33 -19.26 21.01 -2.27
C PRO A 33 -17.93 20.97 -2.99
N MET A 34 -17.26 19.79 -2.88
CA MET A 34 -16.03 19.51 -3.60
C MET A 34 -16.34 19.30 -5.10
N PRO A 35 -15.41 19.54 -6.02
CA PRO A 35 -15.58 19.21 -7.44
C PRO A 35 -15.99 17.73 -7.59
N ASP A 36 -16.76 17.40 -8.62
CA ASP A 36 -17.12 16.02 -9.03
C ASP A 36 -18.03 15.21 -8.11
N GLY A 37 -18.90 15.84 -7.31
CA GLY A 37 -19.89 15.14 -6.46
C GLY A 37 -19.29 14.42 -5.25
N VAL A 38 -18.11 14.84 -4.80
CA VAL A 38 -17.49 14.35 -3.56
C VAL A 38 -17.93 15.20 -2.39
N THR A 39 -18.32 14.58 -1.29
CA THR A 39 -18.64 15.23 -0.02
C THR A 39 -17.75 14.65 1.07
N HIS A 40 -17.15 15.50 1.87
CA HIS A 40 -16.27 15.13 2.97
C HIS A 40 -16.77 15.72 4.29
N PHE A 41 -16.78 14.91 5.35
CA PHE A 41 -17.13 15.36 6.70
C PHE A 41 -16.51 14.41 7.74
N THR A 42 -16.47 14.89 8.99
CA THR A 42 -16.03 14.08 10.14
C THR A 42 -17.17 13.96 11.14
N LEU A 43 -17.43 12.76 11.65
CA LEU A 43 -18.39 12.52 12.73
C LEU A 43 -17.83 13.00 14.07
N PRO A 44 -18.69 13.26 15.10
CA PRO A 44 -18.23 13.71 16.41
C PRO A 44 -17.25 12.78 17.13
N ASN A 45 -17.24 11.49 16.79
CA ASN A 45 -16.30 10.48 17.30
C ASN A 45 -14.98 10.41 16.54
N GLY A 46 -14.78 11.31 15.56
CA GLY A 46 -13.54 11.40 14.76
C GLY A 46 -13.54 10.57 13.48
N LEU A 47 -14.59 9.80 13.16
CA LEU A 47 -14.64 9.04 11.91
C LEU A 47 -14.71 10.00 10.72
N GLU A 48 -13.63 10.00 9.94
CA GLU A 48 -13.55 10.73 8.69
C GLU A 48 -14.38 10.03 7.61
N THR A 49 -15.22 10.77 6.88
CA THR A 49 -16.16 10.16 5.93
C THR A 49 -16.11 10.88 4.59
N VAL A 50 -15.95 10.13 3.52
CA VAL A 50 -16.02 10.60 2.12
C VAL A 50 -17.20 9.93 1.43
N VAL A 51 -18.04 10.73 0.78
CA VAL A 51 -19.17 10.26 -0.01
C VAL A 51 -18.98 10.66 -1.46
N ILE A 52 -19.09 9.70 -2.35
CA ILE A 52 -18.94 9.87 -3.79
C ILE A 52 -20.23 9.44 -4.46
N GLN A 53 -21.11 10.42 -4.75
CA GLN A 53 -22.40 10.15 -5.36
C GLN A 53 -22.26 9.73 -6.81
N ASP A 54 -22.86 8.58 -7.17
CA ASP A 54 -22.89 8.05 -8.53
C ASP A 54 -24.16 7.21 -8.77
N GLU A 55 -25.19 7.83 -9.33
CA GLU A 55 -26.51 7.24 -9.55
C GLU A 55 -26.63 6.41 -10.84
N ARG A 56 -25.51 6.16 -11.57
CA ARG A 56 -25.53 5.45 -12.86
C ARG A 56 -25.99 4.00 -12.75
N ALA A 57 -25.87 3.38 -11.58
CA ALA A 57 -26.31 2.02 -11.30
C ALA A 57 -26.77 1.90 -9.85
N PRO A 58 -27.80 1.08 -9.53
CA PRO A 58 -28.32 0.93 -8.18
C PRO A 58 -27.39 0.05 -7.31
N VAL A 59 -26.14 0.43 -7.21
CA VAL A 59 -25.10 -0.26 -6.42
C VAL A 59 -24.30 0.75 -5.63
N VAL A 60 -23.79 0.32 -4.49
CA VAL A 60 -22.92 1.12 -3.63
C VAL A 60 -21.74 0.29 -3.20
N VAL A 61 -20.60 0.94 -3.03
CA VAL A 61 -19.40 0.42 -2.40
C VAL A 61 -19.22 1.16 -1.08
N GLN A 62 -19.11 0.42 0.01
CA GLN A 62 -18.66 0.90 1.30
C GLN A 62 -17.25 0.38 1.53
N MET A 63 -16.34 1.25 1.97
CA MET A 63 -15.00 0.88 2.41
C MET A 63 -14.71 1.50 3.78
N VAL A 64 -14.16 0.72 4.69
CA VAL A 64 -13.59 1.22 5.94
C VAL A 64 -12.09 0.98 5.90
N TRP A 65 -11.33 2.06 6.00
CA TRP A 65 -9.89 2.08 5.99
C TRP A 65 -9.38 2.42 7.38
N TYR A 66 -8.63 1.53 7.98
CA TYR A 66 -7.92 1.81 9.23
C TYR A 66 -6.51 2.31 8.90
N LYS A 67 -6.14 3.46 9.46
CA LYS A 67 -4.83 4.11 9.25
C LYS A 67 -3.73 3.38 10.02
N ILE A 68 -3.65 2.07 9.85
CA ILE A 68 -2.71 1.18 10.53
C ILE A 68 -2.42 -0.05 9.66
N GLY A 69 -1.15 -0.38 9.49
CA GLY A 69 -0.72 -1.49 8.65
C GLY A 69 0.54 -2.19 9.15
N ALA A 70 1.13 -3.02 8.31
CA ALA A 70 2.28 -3.84 8.69
C ALA A 70 3.52 -3.02 9.12
N ALA A 71 3.66 -1.78 8.65
CA ALA A 71 4.77 -0.93 9.07
C ALA A 71 4.67 -0.40 10.50
N ASP A 72 3.48 -0.46 11.09
CA ASP A 72 3.25 0.01 12.47
C ASP A 72 3.43 -1.10 13.51
N GLU A 73 3.70 -2.32 13.06
CA GLU A 73 3.90 -3.48 13.92
C GLU A 73 5.15 -3.35 14.78
N VAL A 74 5.05 -3.82 16.02
CA VAL A 74 6.18 -3.88 16.93
C VAL A 74 7.20 -4.91 16.43
N PRO A 75 8.52 -4.62 16.42
CA PRO A 75 9.54 -5.61 16.06
C PRO A 75 9.39 -6.92 16.85
N GLY A 76 9.44 -8.06 16.15
CA GLY A 76 9.21 -9.38 16.71
C GLY A 76 7.75 -9.85 16.69
N LYS A 77 6.84 -9.05 16.08
CA LYS A 77 5.41 -9.36 15.97
C LYS A 77 4.87 -9.10 14.55
N SER A 78 5.72 -9.27 13.53
CA SER A 78 5.31 -9.05 12.16
C SER A 78 4.20 -10.01 11.73
N GLY A 79 3.31 -9.50 10.88
CA GLY A 79 2.14 -10.21 10.39
C GLY A 79 0.89 -10.06 11.27
N ILE A 80 0.95 -9.31 12.39
CA ILE A 80 -0.23 -9.15 13.26
C ILE A 80 -1.33 -8.33 12.58
N ALA A 81 -0.98 -7.35 11.76
CA ALA A 81 -1.95 -6.55 11.01
C ALA A 81 -2.72 -7.42 10.02
N HIS A 82 -2.02 -8.21 9.20
CA HIS A 82 -2.61 -9.15 8.25
C HIS A 82 -3.37 -10.28 8.95
N TYR A 83 -2.85 -10.79 10.05
CA TYR A 83 -3.55 -11.83 10.81
C TYR A 83 -4.87 -11.30 11.40
N LEU A 84 -4.89 -10.06 11.91
CA LEU A 84 -6.13 -9.46 12.38
C LEU A 84 -7.12 -9.23 11.23
N GLU A 85 -6.66 -8.90 10.02
CA GLU A 85 -7.53 -8.83 8.85
C GLU A 85 -8.36 -10.11 8.70
N HIS A 86 -7.73 -11.29 8.80
CA HIS A 86 -8.42 -12.59 8.77
C HIS A 86 -9.40 -12.77 9.93
N LEU A 87 -9.00 -12.36 11.14
CA LEU A 87 -9.83 -12.50 12.34
C LEU A 87 -11.07 -11.61 12.31
N MET A 88 -11.04 -10.50 11.59
CA MET A 88 -12.20 -9.62 11.41
C MET A 88 -13.38 -10.31 10.70
N PHE A 89 -13.16 -11.43 10.05
CA PHE A 89 -14.22 -12.24 9.43
C PHE A 89 -14.76 -13.34 10.37
N LYS A 90 -14.25 -13.45 11.61
CA LYS A 90 -14.62 -14.56 12.53
C LYS A 90 -15.84 -14.29 13.38
N GLY A 91 -16.31 -13.06 13.43
CA GLY A 91 -17.55 -12.71 14.11
C GLY A 91 -17.39 -11.75 15.26
N THR A 92 -18.52 -11.37 15.83
CA THR A 92 -18.64 -10.43 16.93
C THR A 92 -19.46 -11.06 18.05
N ASP A 93 -19.88 -10.27 19.01
CA ASP A 93 -20.86 -10.72 20.03
C ASP A 93 -22.25 -10.98 19.44
N THR A 94 -22.56 -10.41 18.26
CA THR A 94 -23.87 -10.53 17.60
C THR A 94 -23.84 -11.25 16.27
N LEU A 95 -22.67 -11.37 15.61
CA LEU A 95 -22.49 -12.02 14.32
C LEU A 95 -21.69 -13.33 14.48
N GLU A 96 -22.18 -14.39 13.88
CA GLU A 96 -21.46 -15.66 13.80
C GLU A 96 -20.27 -15.60 12.81
N PRO A 97 -19.26 -16.45 12.93
CA PRO A 97 -18.13 -16.51 12.00
C PRO A 97 -18.54 -16.61 10.54
N GLY A 98 -18.06 -15.67 9.73
CA GLY A 98 -18.35 -15.59 8.29
C GLY A 98 -19.78 -15.16 7.97
N GLU A 99 -20.57 -14.70 8.95
CA GLU A 99 -21.96 -14.27 8.71
C GLU A 99 -22.03 -13.03 7.84
N LEU A 100 -21.09 -12.07 8.00
CA LEU A 100 -21.04 -10.89 7.14
C LEU A 100 -20.91 -11.29 5.66
N SER A 101 -19.92 -12.08 5.30
CA SER A 101 -19.68 -12.51 3.91
C SER A 101 -20.84 -13.34 3.36
N LYS A 102 -21.43 -14.22 4.17
CA LYS A 102 -22.64 -14.99 3.78
C LYS A 102 -23.82 -14.06 3.51
N THR A 103 -24.02 -13.04 4.35
CA THR A 103 -25.10 -12.06 4.21
C THR A 103 -24.90 -11.19 2.98
N VAL A 104 -23.68 -10.68 2.75
CA VAL A 104 -23.34 -9.92 1.55
C VAL A 104 -23.60 -10.75 0.29
N THR A 105 -23.09 -11.99 0.23
CA THR A 105 -23.30 -12.90 -0.89
C THR A 105 -24.78 -13.24 -1.11
N ALA A 106 -25.54 -13.50 -0.04
CA ALA A 106 -26.97 -13.78 -0.13
C ALA A 106 -27.80 -12.59 -0.66
N ASN A 107 -27.29 -11.37 -0.53
CA ASN A 107 -27.88 -10.15 -1.10
C ASN A 107 -27.25 -9.77 -2.46
N GLY A 108 -26.51 -10.67 -3.11
CA GLY A 108 -25.95 -10.47 -4.45
C GLY A 108 -24.72 -9.55 -4.47
N GLY A 109 -24.14 -9.25 -3.31
CA GLY A 109 -22.93 -8.44 -3.15
C GLY A 109 -21.64 -9.26 -3.13
N SER A 110 -20.54 -8.57 -2.96
CA SER A 110 -19.20 -9.11 -2.71
C SER A 110 -18.51 -8.31 -1.62
N ASP A 111 -17.70 -8.96 -0.83
CA ASP A 111 -16.86 -8.36 0.20
C ASP A 111 -15.43 -8.90 0.11
N ASN A 112 -14.48 -8.12 0.59
CA ASN A 112 -13.09 -8.52 0.76
C ASN A 112 -12.38 -7.56 1.71
N ALA A 113 -11.09 -7.85 1.97
CA ALA A 113 -10.19 -6.99 2.73
C ALA A 113 -8.77 -7.06 2.14
N PHE A 114 -7.92 -6.16 2.57
CA PHE A 114 -6.49 -6.16 2.24
C PHE A 114 -5.71 -5.37 3.28
N THR A 115 -4.50 -5.83 3.55
CA THR A 115 -3.52 -5.16 4.40
C THR A 115 -2.34 -4.69 3.56
N SER A 116 -1.89 -3.45 3.82
CA SER A 116 -0.68 -2.86 3.29
C SER A 116 0.30 -2.53 4.42
N TRP A 117 1.41 -1.87 4.10
CA TRP A 117 2.28 -1.31 5.13
C TRP A 117 1.63 -0.19 5.92
N ASP A 118 0.76 0.62 5.27
CA ASP A 118 0.24 1.86 5.83
C ASP A 118 -1.21 1.79 6.28
N PHE A 119 -1.95 0.79 5.85
CA PHE A 119 -3.38 0.67 6.13
C PHE A 119 -3.86 -0.77 6.08
N THR A 120 -5.02 -1.00 6.69
CA THR A 120 -5.84 -2.20 6.52
C THR A 120 -7.24 -1.76 6.14
N ALA A 121 -7.82 -2.33 5.08
CA ALA A 121 -9.13 -1.91 4.59
C ALA A 121 -10.07 -3.08 4.36
N TYR A 122 -11.36 -2.81 4.56
CA TYR A 122 -12.46 -3.75 4.37
C TYR A 122 -13.50 -3.11 3.48
N PHE A 123 -14.08 -3.87 2.55
CA PHE A 123 -15.08 -3.31 1.67
C PHE A 123 -16.21 -4.28 1.34
N GLN A 124 -17.38 -3.71 1.05
CA GLN A 124 -18.55 -4.39 0.54
C GLN A 124 -19.06 -3.64 -0.69
N ARG A 125 -19.38 -4.38 -1.75
CA ARG A 125 -20.11 -3.90 -2.91
C ARG A 125 -21.46 -4.58 -2.95
N ILE A 126 -22.54 -3.79 -2.92
CA ILE A 126 -23.88 -4.35 -2.77
C ILE A 126 -24.93 -3.42 -3.43
N ALA A 127 -26.19 -3.89 -3.60
CA ALA A 127 -27.29 -3.04 -4.02
C ALA A 127 -27.51 -1.89 -3.03
N SER A 128 -27.83 -0.68 -3.53
CA SER A 128 -27.88 0.55 -2.72
C SER A 128 -28.91 0.46 -1.58
N ASP A 129 -30.04 -0.25 -1.79
CA ASP A 129 -31.07 -0.48 -0.74
C ASP A 129 -30.59 -1.41 0.40
N ARG A 130 -29.40 -2.01 0.28
CA ARG A 130 -28.75 -2.88 1.28
C ARG A 130 -27.61 -2.19 2.03
N LEU A 131 -27.28 -0.96 1.69
CA LEU A 131 -26.23 -0.21 2.39
C LEU A 131 -26.43 -0.17 3.91
N PRO A 132 -27.64 0.12 4.46
CA PRO A 132 -27.83 0.14 5.91
C PRO A 132 -27.49 -1.19 6.60
N LEU A 133 -27.76 -2.33 5.92
CA LEU A 133 -27.47 -3.65 6.45
C LEU A 133 -25.96 -3.86 6.61
N VAL A 134 -25.19 -3.60 5.55
CA VAL A 134 -23.74 -3.83 5.59
C VAL A 134 -23.00 -2.80 6.46
N MET A 135 -23.51 -1.55 6.53
CA MET A 135 -22.99 -0.54 7.45
C MET A 135 -23.16 -0.98 8.91
N GLY A 136 -24.32 -1.52 9.25
CA GLY A 136 -24.56 -2.03 10.61
C GLY A 136 -23.63 -3.18 10.97
N MET A 137 -23.41 -4.13 10.06
CA MET A 137 -22.50 -5.28 10.28
C MET A 137 -21.03 -4.85 10.35
N GLU A 138 -20.61 -3.90 9.52
CA GLU A 138 -19.25 -3.34 9.53
C GLU A 138 -18.98 -2.55 10.81
N ALA A 139 -19.93 -1.72 11.24
CA ALA A 139 -19.85 -0.96 12.48
C ALA A 139 -19.82 -1.89 13.72
N ASP A 140 -20.54 -3.01 13.69
CA ASP A 140 -20.51 -4.01 14.76
C ASP A 140 -19.13 -4.65 14.87
N ARG A 141 -18.48 -5.06 13.77
CA ARG A 141 -17.12 -5.62 13.84
C ARG A 141 -16.04 -4.58 14.20
N MET A 142 -16.25 -3.29 13.89
CA MET A 142 -15.38 -2.22 14.38
C MET A 142 -15.43 -2.10 15.90
N ALA A 143 -16.61 -2.31 16.50
CA ALA A 143 -16.85 -2.08 17.92
C ALA A 143 -16.74 -3.33 18.79
N ASN A 144 -17.13 -4.49 18.27
CA ASN A 144 -17.47 -5.67 19.07
C ASN A 144 -16.82 -6.98 18.55
N LEU A 145 -15.66 -6.89 17.85
CA LEU A 145 -14.96 -8.10 17.40
C LEU A 145 -14.67 -9.03 18.57
N ASN A 146 -15.05 -10.30 18.43
CA ASN A 146 -14.84 -11.32 19.45
C ASN A 146 -13.88 -12.40 18.95
N ILE A 147 -12.62 -12.29 19.29
CA ILE A 147 -11.57 -13.25 18.90
C ILE A 147 -11.60 -14.43 19.89
N ARG A 148 -12.19 -15.56 19.49
CA ARG A 148 -12.21 -16.79 20.29
C ARG A 148 -10.91 -17.57 20.11
N ASP A 149 -10.52 -18.35 21.13
CA ASP A 149 -9.30 -19.18 21.06
C ASP A 149 -9.32 -20.17 19.91
N GLU A 150 -10.48 -20.74 19.59
CA GLU A 150 -10.66 -21.67 18.48
C GLU A 150 -10.47 -21.00 17.12
N ASP A 151 -10.98 -19.78 16.92
CA ASP A 151 -10.81 -18.98 15.70
C ASP A 151 -9.35 -18.57 15.52
N TRP A 152 -8.71 -18.13 16.60
CA TRP A 152 -7.29 -17.82 16.64
C TRP A 152 -6.41 -18.99 16.17
N GLN A 153 -6.64 -20.19 16.74
CA GLN A 153 -5.84 -21.37 16.39
C GLN A 153 -6.08 -21.83 14.95
N ALA A 154 -7.33 -21.81 14.50
CA ALA A 154 -7.68 -22.19 13.13
C ALA A 154 -7.05 -21.21 12.12
N GLU A 155 -7.16 -19.91 12.37
CA GLU A 155 -6.68 -18.88 11.43
C GLU A 155 -5.16 -18.80 11.37
N ARG A 156 -4.44 -19.12 12.46
CA ARG A 156 -2.99 -19.26 12.42
C ARG A 156 -2.55 -20.24 11.33
N GLN A 157 -3.22 -21.38 11.21
CA GLN A 157 -2.88 -22.37 10.20
C GLN A 157 -3.18 -21.85 8.79
N VAL A 158 -4.27 -21.09 8.62
CA VAL A 158 -4.62 -20.46 7.34
C VAL A 158 -3.55 -19.48 6.92
N VAL A 159 -3.14 -18.55 7.80
CA VAL A 159 -2.09 -17.54 7.50
C VAL A 159 -0.74 -18.21 7.19
N LEU A 160 -0.35 -19.23 7.95
CA LEU A 160 0.88 -19.98 7.69
C LEU A 160 0.84 -20.73 6.35
N GLU A 161 -0.32 -21.32 5.99
CA GLU A 161 -0.51 -21.96 4.70
C GLU A 161 -0.50 -20.96 3.55
N GLU A 162 -1.11 -19.79 3.75
CA GLU A 162 -1.08 -18.69 2.78
C GLU A 162 0.37 -18.22 2.54
N ARG A 163 1.15 -18.02 3.61
CA ARG A 163 2.56 -17.70 3.48
C ARG A 163 3.32 -18.79 2.72
N ALA A 164 3.05 -20.06 3.04
CA ALA A 164 3.67 -21.19 2.35
C ALA A 164 3.35 -21.17 0.84
N GLN A 165 2.12 -20.83 0.47
CA GLN A 165 1.69 -20.76 -0.92
C GLN A 165 2.19 -19.52 -1.65
N ARG A 166 2.12 -18.34 -1.02
CA ARG A 166 2.44 -17.06 -1.67
C ARG A 166 3.92 -16.72 -1.67
N VAL A 167 4.67 -17.15 -0.66
CA VAL A 167 6.08 -16.80 -0.48
C VAL A 167 6.99 -18.02 -0.53
N ASP A 168 6.83 -18.98 0.40
CA ASP A 168 7.82 -20.06 0.59
C ASP A 168 7.90 -21.00 -0.63
N SER A 169 6.82 -21.13 -1.40
CA SER A 169 6.79 -21.96 -2.61
C SER A 169 7.26 -21.25 -3.89
N ASP A 170 7.33 -19.92 -3.89
CA ASP A 170 7.66 -19.10 -5.07
C ASP A 170 9.04 -18.42 -4.94
N PRO A 171 10.03 -18.80 -5.75
CA PRO A 171 11.35 -18.16 -5.74
C PRO A 171 11.32 -16.66 -6.02
N ALA A 172 10.36 -16.18 -6.82
CA ALA A 172 10.27 -14.76 -7.12
C ALA A 172 9.76 -13.96 -5.91
N ALA A 173 8.82 -14.52 -5.15
CA ALA A 173 8.35 -13.91 -3.91
C ALA A 173 9.41 -13.95 -2.80
N GLN A 174 10.14 -15.07 -2.66
CA GLN A 174 11.28 -15.16 -1.74
C GLN A 174 12.36 -14.13 -2.08
N PHE A 175 12.71 -14.00 -3.36
CA PHE A 175 13.67 -13.02 -3.82
C PHE A 175 13.21 -11.57 -3.58
N ALA A 176 11.92 -11.28 -3.79
CA ALA A 176 11.37 -9.94 -3.51
C ALA A 176 11.43 -9.62 -2.00
N GLU A 177 11.13 -10.58 -1.13
CA GLU A 177 11.22 -10.44 0.32
C GLU A 177 12.66 -10.15 0.76
N GLU A 178 13.64 -10.90 0.26
CA GLU A 178 15.07 -10.69 0.52
C GLU A 178 15.56 -9.33 -0.02
N LEU A 179 15.14 -8.96 -1.23
CA LEU A 179 15.50 -7.68 -1.84
C LEU A 179 14.99 -6.52 -1.01
N ASN A 180 13.71 -6.58 -0.60
CA ASN A 180 13.08 -5.55 0.20
C ASN A 180 13.78 -5.36 1.55
N ALA A 181 14.17 -6.46 2.22
CA ALA A 181 14.96 -6.43 3.45
C ALA A 181 16.36 -5.80 3.27
N VAL A 182 16.90 -5.78 2.05
CA VAL A 182 18.19 -5.10 1.72
C VAL A 182 17.96 -3.64 1.33
N VAL A 183 16.81 -3.32 0.74
CA VAL A 183 16.44 -1.93 0.38
C VAL A 183 16.26 -1.08 1.64
N TYR A 184 15.62 -1.59 2.67
CA TYR A 184 15.37 -0.86 3.91
C TYR A 184 16.27 -1.35 5.04
N ASP A 185 17.15 -0.48 5.53
CA ASP A 185 18.06 -0.79 6.66
C ASP A 185 17.37 -0.63 8.03
N ASN A 186 16.44 0.28 8.11
CA ASN A 186 15.84 0.71 9.38
C ASN A 186 14.32 0.89 9.29
N HIS A 187 13.81 1.25 8.11
CA HIS A 187 12.39 1.50 7.94
C HIS A 187 11.59 0.19 7.91
N PRO A 188 10.41 0.14 8.55
CA PRO A 188 9.59 -1.06 8.64
C PRO A 188 9.02 -1.55 7.29
N TYR A 189 9.09 -0.79 6.21
CA TYR A 189 8.75 -1.28 4.86
C TYR A 189 9.63 -2.45 4.39
N GLY A 190 10.79 -2.66 5.01
CA GLY A 190 11.63 -3.85 4.78
C GLY A 190 11.05 -5.16 5.34
N ARG A 191 9.93 -5.11 6.07
CA ARG A 191 9.27 -6.31 6.60
C ARG A 191 8.15 -6.78 5.68
N PRO A 192 7.94 -8.09 5.51
CA PRO A 192 6.84 -8.61 4.71
C PRO A 192 5.49 -8.31 5.38
N ILE A 193 4.50 -7.88 4.61
CA ILE A 193 3.15 -7.58 5.11
C ILE A 193 2.52 -8.81 5.76
N ILE A 194 2.71 -9.99 5.17
CA ILE A 194 2.21 -11.25 5.75
C ILE A 194 2.95 -11.65 7.04
N GLY A 195 4.11 -11.03 7.31
CA GLY A 195 4.96 -11.32 8.47
C GLY A 195 6.00 -12.41 8.23
N TRP A 196 7.04 -12.42 9.07
CA TRP A 196 8.03 -13.50 9.09
C TRP A 196 7.42 -14.77 9.70
N ARG A 197 7.71 -15.94 9.11
CA ARG A 197 7.13 -17.22 9.56
C ARG A 197 7.29 -17.44 11.07
N ASP A 198 8.50 -17.30 11.60
CA ASP A 198 8.80 -17.56 13.02
C ASP A 198 8.06 -16.58 13.94
N GLU A 199 7.85 -15.34 13.50
CA GLU A 199 7.09 -14.34 14.25
C GLU A 199 5.60 -14.64 14.23
N ILE A 200 5.03 -15.05 13.08
CA ILE A 200 3.63 -15.50 12.98
C ILE A 200 3.37 -16.69 13.90
N GLU A 201 4.31 -17.66 13.97
CA GLU A 201 4.21 -18.82 14.84
C GLU A 201 4.25 -18.43 16.34
N ALA A 202 4.98 -17.35 16.67
CA ALA A 202 5.14 -16.84 18.04
C ALA A 202 4.02 -15.90 18.49
N LEU A 203 3.22 -15.33 17.56
CA LEU A 203 2.09 -14.45 17.89
C LEU A 203 1.09 -15.14 18.81
N THR A 204 0.51 -14.36 19.71
CA THR A 204 -0.51 -14.82 20.65
C THR A 204 -1.87 -14.15 20.38
N ARG A 205 -2.94 -14.77 20.82
CA ARG A 205 -4.28 -14.17 20.77
C ARG A 205 -4.33 -12.80 21.46
N ASP A 206 -3.63 -12.67 22.59
CA ASP A 206 -3.58 -11.41 23.33
C ASP A 206 -2.89 -10.30 22.54
N ASP A 207 -1.93 -10.63 21.67
CA ASP A 207 -1.34 -9.65 20.73
C ASP A 207 -2.39 -9.12 19.74
N ALA A 208 -3.23 -10.00 19.19
CA ALA A 208 -4.30 -9.61 18.29
C ALA A 208 -5.37 -8.77 18.97
N VAL A 209 -5.77 -9.15 20.19
CA VAL A 209 -6.71 -8.36 20.98
C VAL A 209 -6.14 -6.99 21.30
N ALA A 210 -4.88 -6.90 21.72
CA ALA A 210 -4.22 -5.63 22.01
C ALA A 210 -4.12 -4.74 20.75
N TRP A 211 -3.82 -5.33 19.58
CA TRP A 211 -3.77 -4.62 18.32
C TRP A 211 -5.13 -4.04 17.93
N TYR A 212 -6.19 -4.86 18.00
CA TYR A 212 -7.55 -4.43 17.74
C TYR A 212 -8.01 -3.33 18.71
N ASP A 213 -7.78 -3.52 20.00
CA ASP A 213 -8.19 -2.57 21.03
C ASP A 213 -7.48 -1.22 20.90
N THR A 214 -6.26 -1.22 20.38
CA THR A 214 -5.48 0.00 20.20
C THR A 214 -5.84 0.75 18.92
N HIS A 215 -6.00 0.04 17.80
CA HIS A 215 -5.97 0.67 16.48
C HIS A 215 -7.31 0.68 15.74
N TYR A 216 -8.25 -0.22 16.08
CA TYR A 216 -9.54 -0.28 15.40
C TYR A 216 -10.54 0.66 16.07
N SER A 217 -10.44 1.94 15.72
CA SER A 217 -11.16 3.05 16.35
C SER A 217 -11.70 4.01 15.28
N PRO A 218 -12.89 4.62 15.47
CA PRO A 218 -13.43 5.56 14.50
C PRO A 218 -12.50 6.70 14.12
N ASN A 219 -11.76 7.27 15.06
CA ASN A 219 -10.84 8.38 14.82
C ASN A 219 -9.50 7.97 14.18
N GLU A 220 -9.27 6.68 13.99
CA GLU A 220 -8.16 6.09 13.24
C GLU A 220 -8.64 5.47 11.91
N ALA A 221 -9.87 5.80 11.48
CA ALA A 221 -10.48 5.20 10.31
C ALA A 221 -11.03 6.25 9.33
N VAL A 222 -11.11 5.86 8.08
CA VAL A 222 -11.80 6.58 6.99
C VAL A 222 -12.92 5.69 6.47
N LEU A 223 -14.14 6.20 6.46
CA LEU A 223 -15.29 5.59 5.81
C LEU A 223 -15.47 6.21 4.42
N VAL A 224 -15.38 5.42 3.38
CA VAL A 224 -15.66 5.86 2.01
C VAL A 224 -16.91 5.15 1.49
N ILE A 225 -17.88 5.92 1.00
CA ILE A 225 -19.13 5.43 0.43
C ILE A 225 -19.25 5.97 -0.99
N ALA A 226 -19.27 5.08 -1.99
CA ALA A 226 -19.34 5.47 -3.39
C ALA A 226 -20.45 4.73 -4.13
N GLY A 227 -21.30 5.44 -4.85
CA GLY A 227 -22.39 4.85 -5.64
C GLY A 227 -23.73 5.57 -5.47
N ASP A 228 -24.80 4.79 -5.65
CA ASP A 228 -26.19 5.27 -5.64
C ASP A 228 -26.66 5.56 -4.20
N VAL A 229 -26.19 6.68 -3.67
CA VAL A 229 -26.54 7.20 -2.35
C VAL A 229 -26.30 8.71 -2.34
N THR A 230 -27.21 9.47 -1.75
CA THR A 230 -27.01 10.92 -1.55
C THR A 230 -26.09 11.20 -0.35
N PRO A 231 -25.39 12.34 -0.34
CA PRO A 231 -24.57 12.74 0.81
C PRO A 231 -25.37 12.82 2.13
N GLU A 232 -26.61 13.26 2.06
CA GLU A 232 -27.50 13.37 3.22
C GLU A 232 -27.87 11.99 3.78
N GLU A 233 -28.22 11.03 2.91
CA GLU A 233 -28.51 9.65 3.31
C GLU A 233 -27.27 8.97 3.86
N ALA A 234 -26.13 9.10 3.19
CA ALA A 234 -24.87 8.52 3.66
C ALA A 234 -24.46 9.07 5.03
N ARG A 235 -24.61 10.39 5.26
CA ARG A 235 -24.36 11.01 6.56
C ARG A 235 -25.29 10.46 7.64
N ALA A 236 -26.60 10.38 7.37
CA ALA A 236 -27.57 9.87 8.33
C ALA A 236 -27.26 8.41 8.71
N LEU A 237 -26.91 7.57 7.75
CA LEU A 237 -26.49 6.18 7.98
C LEU A 237 -25.18 6.09 8.75
N ALA A 238 -24.19 6.93 8.41
CA ALA A 238 -22.92 6.96 9.15
C ALA A 238 -23.12 7.37 10.61
N GLU A 239 -23.97 8.39 10.87
CA GLU A 239 -24.33 8.81 12.23
C GLU A 239 -25.10 7.72 12.99
N GLU A 240 -26.04 7.01 12.33
CA GLU A 240 -26.82 5.93 12.92
C GLU A 240 -25.97 4.74 13.33
N HIS A 241 -25.09 4.27 12.45
CA HIS A 241 -24.35 3.02 12.65
C HIS A 241 -23.01 3.22 13.37
N TYR A 242 -22.26 4.28 13.04
CA TYR A 242 -20.93 4.51 13.60
C TYR A 242 -20.90 5.59 14.68
N GLY A 243 -21.85 6.51 14.69
CA GLY A 243 -21.82 7.71 15.56
C GLY A 243 -21.77 7.40 17.06
N ALA A 244 -22.34 6.27 17.48
CA ALA A 244 -22.34 5.83 18.89
C ALA A 244 -21.06 5.08 19.31
N ILE A 245 -20.19 4.69 18.38
CA ILE A 245 -18.94 3.98 18.68
C ILE A 245 -17.95 4.99 19.26
N PRO A 246 -17.47 4.80 20.50
CA PRO A 246 -16.52 5.73 21.09
C PRO A 246 -15.13 5.60 20.46
N ALA A 247 -14.43 6.72 20.33
CA ALA A 247 -13.00 6.69 20.03
C ALA A 247 -12.22 6.01 21.18
N LYS A 248 -11.24 5.18 20.86
CA LYS A 248 -10.42 4.42 21.84
C LYS A 248 -9.21 5.23 22.37
N GLY A 249 -9.25 6.54 22.27
CA GLY A 249 -8.19 7.47 22.68
C GLY A 249 -8.08 8.66 21.72
N GLU A 250 -7.05 9.47 21.89
CA GLU A 250 -6.67 10.46 20.90
C GLU A 250 -5.87 9.78 19.79
N ALA A 251 -6.09 10.18 18.52
CA ALA A 251 -5.26 9.70 17.41
C ALA A 251 -3.82 10.15 17.63
N GLU A 252 -2.91 9.20 17.69
CA GLU A 252 -1.50 9.52 17.88
C GLU A 252 -0.77 9.65 16.54
N PRO A 253 0.19 10.58 16.41
CA PRO A 253 1.00 10.68 15.22
C PRO A 253 1.75 9.36 14.94
N ARG A 254 1.67 8.86 13.73
CA ARG A 254 2.42 7.67 13.28
C ARG A 254 3.90 8.03 13.12
N ILE A 255 4.69 7.77 14.15
CA ILE A 255 6.12 8.06 14.17
C ILE A 255 6.90 6.77 13.89
N ARG A 256 7.52 6.71 12.72
CA ARG A 256 8.33 5.56 12.29
C ARG A 256 9.81 5.88 12.22
N PRO A 257 10.69 4.89 12.39
CA PRO A 257 12.11 5.06 12.09
C PRO A 257 12.30 5.46 10.64
N GLN A 258 12.98 6.57 10.39
CA GLN A 258 13.28 7.01 9.03
C GLN A 258 14.40 6.17 8.40
N GLU A 259 14.30 5.91 7.10
CA GLU A 259 15.34 5.22 6.38
C GLU A 259 16.54 6.15 6.12
N PRO A 260 17.76 5.78 6.55
CA PRO A 260 18.92 6.60 6.30
C PRO A 260 19.28 6.65 4.81
N PRO A 261 19.82 7.79 4.31
CA PRO A 261 20.25 7.88 2.92
C PRO A 261 21.28 6.81 2.56
N LYS A 262 21.06 6.06 1.49
CA LYS A 262 22.02 5.08 0.98
C LYS A 262 23.30 5.78 0.50
N ARG A 263 24.46 5.28 0.88
CA ARG A 263 25.77 5.84 0.51
C ARG A 263 26.54 4.95 -0.45
N THR A 264 26.12 3.71 -0.63
CA THR A 264 26.78 2.72 -1.48
C THR A 264 25.73 1.88 -2.19
N ALA A 265 25.99 1.56 -3.45
CA ALA A 265 25.22 0.56 -4.17
C ALA A 265 25.38 -0.81 -3.49
N ARG A 266 24.33 -1.63 -3.56
CA ARG A 266 24.32 -3.01 -3.04
C ARG A 266 23.93 -3.97 -4.14
N ARG A 267 24.40 -5.20 -4.04
CA ARG A 267 24.06 -6.26 -4.99
C ARG A 267 23.62 -7.51 -4.22
N LEU A 268 22.56 -8.12 -4.69
CA LEU A 268 21.98 -9.36 -4.20
C LEU A 268 21.84 -10.34 -5.36
N GLU A 269 22.21 -11.62 -5.16
CA GLU A 269 22.00 -12.67 -6.14
C GLU A 269 21.38 -13.89 -5.46
N MET A 270 20.26 -14.35 -6.00
CA MET A 270 19.59 -15.57 -5.57
C MET A 270 19.51 -16.52 -6.76
N SER A 271 19.86 -17.79 -6.56
CA SER A 271 19.74 -18.83 -7.58
C SER A 271 18.81 -19.94 -7.11
N ASP A 272 17.82 -20.30 -7.95
CA ASP A 272 16.87 -21.35 -7.61
C ASP A 272 16.60 -22.24 -8.85
N PRO A 273 16.55 -23.58 -8.69
CA PRO A 273 16.33 -24.50 -9.82
C PRO A 273 14.92 -24.40 -10.44
N ARG A 274 13.97 -23.77 -9.77
CA ARG A 274 12.63 -23.50 -10.28
C ARG A 274 12.55 -22.28 -11.21
N VAL A 275 13.59 -21.46 -11.21
CA VAL A 275 13.67 -20.26 -12.06
C VAL A 275 14.09 -20.67 -13.46
N ALA A 276 13.26 -20.35 -14.45
CA ALA A 276 13.53 -20.65 -15.84
C ALA A 276 14.35 -19.55 -16.55
N GLN A 277 14.16 -18.29 -16.18
CA GLN A 277 14.79 -17.14 -16.82
C GLN A 277 15.37 -16.17 -15.79
N PRO A 278 16.55 -15.61 -16.03
CA PRO A 278 17.10 -14.55 -15.19
C PRO A 278 16.15 -13.35 -15.12
N ARG A 279 16.07 -12.72 -13.94
CA ARG A 279 15.35 -11.48 -13.74
C ARG A 279 16.17 -10.56 -12.86
N MET A 280 16.27 -9.30 -13.26
CA MET A 280 16.85 -8.23 -12.45
C MET A 280 15.76 -7.32 -11.92
N ILE A 281 15.91 -6.88 -10.68
CA ILE A 281 15.21 -5.74 -10.10
C ILE A 281 16.28 -4.80 -9.54
N ARG A 282 16.18 -3.51 -9.91
CA ARG A 282 17.02 -2.45 -9.35
C ARG A 282 16.13 -1.43 -8.71
N THR A 283 16.32 -1.20 -7.41
CA THR A 283 15.47 -0.34 -6.58
C THR A 283 16.28 0.82 -6.03
N VAL A 284 15.66 1.99 -6.05
CA VAL A 284 16.14 3.22 -5.42
C VAL A 284 15.02 3.80 -4.56
N LEU A 285 15.35 4.32 -3.38
CA LEU A 285 14.36 5.01 -2.55
C LEU A 285 14.01 6.37 -3.17
N ALA A 286 12.73 6.61 -3.32
CA ALA A 286 12.15 7.79 -3.95
C ALA A 286 11.21 8.52 -2.98
N ALA A 287 10.90 9.77 -3.28
CA ALA A 287 9.92 10.54 -2.54
C ALA A 287 8.53 9.91 -2.67
N GLU A 288 7.71 10.06 -1.65
CA GLU A 288 6.28 9.79 -1.61
C GLU A 288 5.47 11.01 -2.03
N ARG A 289 4.15 10.89 -2.04
CA ARG A 289 3.23 12.01 -2.20
C ARG A 289 2.97 12.66 -0.85
N ASP A 290 3.48 13.85 -0.64
CA ASP A 290 3.25 14.62 0.57
C ASP A 290 2.03 15.57 0.44
N PRO A 291 1.27 15.81 1.53
CA PRO A 291 0.17 16.75 1.51
C PRO A 291 0.61 18.15 1.06
N GLY A 292 0.02 18.65 -0.03
CA GLY A 292 0.34 19.96 -0.60
C GLY A 292 1.72 20.09 -1.25
N ALA A 293 2.44 18.97 -1.46
CA ALA A 293 3.78 18.94 -2.08
C ALA A 293 3.95 17.63 -2.89
N GLN A 294 3.20 17.48 -3.99
CA GLN A 294 3.13 16.24 -4.76
C GLN A 294 3.92 16.30 -6.09
N GLU A 295 4.57 17.41 -6.39
CA GLU A 295 5.20 17.67 -7.68
C GLU A 295 6.36 16.69 -7.97
N ASP A 296 7.17 16.37 -6.96
CA ASP A 296 8.27 15.40 -7.11
C ASP A 296 7.74 13.99 -7.42
N ALA A 297 6.68 13.58 -6.72
CA ALA A 297 6.02 12.30 -6.96
C ALA A 297 5.35 12.25 -8.36
N ALA A 298 4.79 13.37 -8.82
CA ALA A 298 4.22 13.46 -10.16
C ALA A 298 5.31 13.32 -11.24
N ALA A 299 6.45 13.97 -11.05
CA ALA A 299 7.59 13.85 -11.95
C ALA A 299 8.13 12.40 -12.01
N LEU A 300 8.20 11.72 -10.85
CA LEU A 300 8.58 10.30 -10.76
C LEU A 300 7.57 9.37 -11.44
N THR A 301 6.27 9.65 -11.29
CA THR A 301 5.19 8.90 -11.97
C THR A 301 5.32 9.01 -13.49
N VAL A 302 5.50 10.23 -14.00
CA VAL A 302 5.70 10.47 -15.45
C VAL A 302 7.01 9.84 -15.93
N LEU A 303 8.10 9.95 -15.17
CA LEU A 303 9.38 9.29 -15.49
C LEU A 303 9.23 7.77 -15.58
N ALA A 304 8.59 7.12 -14.62
CA ALA A 304 8.35 5.68 -14.65
C ALA A 304 7.53 5.28 -15.88
N ALA A 305 6.50 6.05 -16.21
CA ALA A 305 5.67 5.83 -17.38
C ALA A 305 6.42 6.03 -18.71
N LEU A 306 7.33 6.99 -18.79
CA LEU A 306 8.21 7.22 -19.96
C LEU A 306 9.20 6.09 -20.13
N LEU A 307 9.88 5.69 -19.05
CA LEU A 307 10.89 4.64 -19.09
C LEU A 307 10.28 3.26 -19.33
N GLY A 308 9.17 2.91 -18.65
CA GLY A 308 8.70 1.54 -18.60
C GLY A 308 7.19 1.29 -18.80
N GLY A 309 6.37 2.32 -18.93
CA GLY A 309 4.91 2.19 -18.91
C GLY A 309 4.26 1.52 -20.13
N SER A 310 5.03 1.05 -21.11
CA SER A 310 4.52 0.34 -22.28
C SER A 310 5.58 -0.63 -22.82
N SER A 311 5.19 -1.88 -23.08
CA SER A 311 6.07 -2.90 -23.64
C SER A 311 6.52 -2.63 -25.09
N GLN A 312 5.96 -1.61 -25.77
CA GLN A 312 6.26 -1.30 -27.18
C GLN A 312 6.78 0.12 -27.39
N THR A 313 6.27 1.08 -26.63
CA THR A 313 6.51 2.50 -26.89
C THR A 313 7.25 3.23 -25.77
N SER A 314 7.50 2.59 -24.64
CA SER A 314 8.35 3.17 -23.59
C SER A 314 9.82 3.20 -24.02
N TYR A 315 10.58 4.09 -23.41
CA TYR A 315 11.99 4.28 -23.74
C TYR A 315 12.79 2.98 -23.63
N LEU A 316 12.68 2.26 -22.50
CA LEU A 316 13.40 0.98 -22.31
C LEU A 316 12.93 -0.12 -23.28
N ALA A 317 11.65 -0.13 -23.66
CA ALA A 317 11.19 -1.06 -24.66
C ALA A 317 11.84 -0.80 -26.03
N GLN A 318 11.98 0.45 -26.42
CA GLN A 318 12.63 0.83 -27.67
C GLN A 318 14.13 0.55 -27.69
N GLN A 319 14.82 0.74 -26.54
CA GLN A 319 16.26 0.54 -26.44
C GLN A 319 16.68 -0.93 -26.23
N LEU A 320 15.86 -1.74 -25.56
CA LEU A 320 16.26 -3.07 -25.11
C LEU A 320 15.36 -4.19 -25.65
N THR A 321 14.03 -3.98 -25.67
CA THR A 321 13.09 -5.05 -26.05
C THR A 321 12.96 -5.19 -27.56
N LEU A 322 12.78 -4.10 -28.29
CA LEU A 322 12.67 -4.14 -29.75
C LEU A 322 13.97 -4.57 -30.44
N PRO A 323 15.18 -4.17 -29.99
CA PRO A 323 16.42 -4.70 -30.53
C PRO A 323 16.69 -6.16 -30.18
N GLY A 324 16.00 -6.73 -29.17
CA GLY A 324 16.12 -8.12 -28.77
C GLY A 324 17.21 -8.40 -27.72
N THR A 325 17.69 -7.39 -27.01
CA THR A 325 18.61 -7.54 -25.87
C THR A 325 17.87 -8.04 -24.63
N ALA A 326 16.61 -7.62 -24.46
CA ALA A 326 15.74 -8.07 -23.37
C ALA A 326 14.43 -8.60 -23.92
N LEU A 327 13.83 -9.58 -23.24
CA LEU A 327 12.45 -9.98 -23.42
C LEU A 327 11.50 -8.92 -22.87
N TRP A 328 11.92 -8.28 -21.79
CA TRP A 328 11.15 -7.21 -21.15
C TRP A 328 12.08 -6.30 -20.35
N ALA A 329 11.82 -5.02 -20.41
CA ALA A 329 12.43 -4.01 -19.56
C ALA A 329 11.39 -2.95 -19.21
N GLY A 330 11.39 -2.48 -17.97
CA GLY A 330 10.41 -1.51 -17.51
C GLY A 330 10.83 -0.77 -16.26
N ALA A 331 10.04 0.25 -15.91
CA ALA A 331 10.15 1.03 -14.70
C ALA A 331 8.78 1.13 -14.03
N SER A 332 8.76 1.19 -12.70
CA SER A 332 7.55 1.41 -11.90
C SER A 332 7.85 2.29 -10.69
N TYR A 333 6.83 3.02 -10.29
CA TYR A 333 6.83 3.87 -9.11
C TYR A 333 5.40 3.99 -8.59
N ASP A 334 5.22 3.93 -7.28
CA ASP A 334 3.98 4.22 -6.58
C ASP A 334 4.28 5.17 -5.42
N GLY A 335 3.78 6.39 -5.51
CA GLY A 335 3.98 7.43 -4.51
C GLY A 335 2.94 7.43 -3.39
N LEU A 336 1.90 6.58 -3.45
CA LEU A 336 0.86 6.52 -2.41
C LEU A 336 1.32 5.69 -1.20
N SER A 337 2.24 6.26 -0.45
CA SER A 337 2.78 5.71 0.80
C SER A 337 2.95 6.83 1.84
N LEU A 338 3.03 6.47 3.10
CA LEU A 338 3.21 7.43 4.20
C LEU A 338 4.66 7.89 4.34
N ASP A 339 5.61 7.05 3.93
CA ASP A 339 7.04 7.27 4.00
C ASP A 339 7.69 6.97 2.64
N ARG A 340 8.99 7.27 2.51
CA ARG A 340 9.73 7.07 1.25
C ARG A 340 9.52 5.69 0.66
N THR A 341 9.14 5.69 -0.61
CA THR A 341 8.81 4.53 -1.42
C THR A 341 9.95 4.16 -2.37
N GLU A 342 9.64 3.35 -3.36
CA GLU A 342 10.62 2.78 -4.29
C GLU A 342 10.37 3.20 -5.73
N PHE A 343 11.45 3.60 -6.41
CA PHE A 343 11.51 3.64 -7.86
C PHE A 343 12.24 2.37 -8.34
N MET A 344 11.55 1.53 -9.09
CA MET A 344 12.06 0.23 -9.54
C MET A 344 12.31 0.19 -11.03
N LEU A 345 13.44 -0.40 -11.41
CA LEU A 345 13.75 -0.84 -12.77
C LEU A 345 13.77 -2.36 -12.80
N SER A 346 13.13 -2.95 -13.78
CA SER A 346 13.09 -4.40 -13.95
C SER A 346 13.53 -4.80 -15.35
N LEU A 347 14.26 -5.93 -15.45
CA LEU A 347 14.85 -6.42 -16.68
C LEU A 347 14.79 -7.96 -16.73
N VAL A 348 14.31 -8.49 -17.85
CA VAL A 348 14.42 -9.92 -18.19
C VAL A 348 15.24 -10.04 -19.47
N PRO A 349 16.45 -10.57 -19.44
CA PRO A 349 17.30 -10.76 -20.62
C PRO A 349 16.61 -11.59 -21.69
N ALA A 350 16.92 -11.35 -22.96
CA ALA A 350 16.51 -12.23 -24.04
C ALA A 350 17.23 -13.58 -23.97
N GLU A 351 16.67 -14.61 -24.60
CA GLU A 351 17.29 -15.92 -24.66
C GLU A 351 18.70 -15.83 -25.32
N GLY A 352 19.69 -16.32 -24.60
CA GLY A 352 21.08 -16.26 -25.04
C GLY A 352 21.83 -14.98 -24.69
N THR A 353 21.17 -13.97 -24.16
CA THR A 353 21.84 -12.75 -23.65
C THR A 353 22.28 -12.97 -22.20
N PRO A 354 23.58 -12.87 -21.89
CA PRO A 354 24.08 -12.96 -20.52
C PRO A 354 23.48 -11.84 -19.62
N PRO A 355 23.22 -12.13 -18.33
CA PRO A 355 22.72 -11.12 -17.39
C PRO A 355 23.56 -9.84 -17.34
N GLU A 356 24.87 -9.97 -17.36
CA GLU A 356 25.80 -8.85 -17.31
C GLU A 356 25.77 -7.98 -18.58
N GLU A 357 25.52 -8.58 -19.74
CA GLU A 357 25.37 -7.87 -21.02
C GLU A 357 24.04 -7.09 -21.04
N ALA A 358 22.97 -7.72 -20.59
CA ALA A 358 21.67 -7.06 -20.48
C ALA A 358 21.67 -5.90 -19.47
N GLU A 359 22.35 -6.08 -18.32
CA GLU A 359 22.53 -5.01 -17.32
C GLU A 359 23.36 -3.85 -17.88
N ALA A 360 24.44 -4.14 -18.58
CA ALA A 360 25.27 -3.10 -19.21
C ALA A 360 24.49 -2.31 -20.28
N ALA A 361 23.66 -2.99 -21.06
CA ALA A 361 22.80 -2.33 -22.04
C ALA A 361 21.73 -1.43 -21.37
N LEU A 362 21.18 -1.85 -20.23
CA LEU A 362 20.30 -1.00 -19.42
C LEU A 362 21.03 0.24 -18.93
N ASP A 363 22.26 0.08 -18.40
CA ASP A 363 23.05 1.21 -17.89
C ASP A 363 23.39 2.20 -19.01
N GLU A 364 23.69 1.71 -20.21
CA GLU A 364 23.92 2.55 -21.41
C GLU A 364 22.65 3.33 -21.82
N ALA A 365 21.50 2.64 -21.85
CA ALA A 365 20.22 3.26 -22.17
C ALA A 365 19.84 4.36 -21.16
N LEU A 366 20.03 4.10 -19.85
CA LEU A 366 19.75 5.09 -18.80
C LEU A 366 20.73 6.28 -18.87
N ALA A 367 21.99 6.04 -19.16
CA ALA A 367 22.98 7.11 -19.38
C ALA A 367 22.64 7.98 -20.60
N GLN A 368 22.18 7.37 -21.67
CA GLN A 368 21.69 8.10 -22.85
C GLN A 368 20.44 8.92 -22.51
N PHE A 369 19.46 8.37 -21.79
CA PHE A 369 18.28 9.12 -21.36
C PHE A 369 18.66 10.33 -20.51
N LEU A 370 19.60 10.19 -19.58
CA LEU A 370 20.10 11.29 -18.75
C LEU A 370 20.83 12.37 -19.57
N ALA A 371 21.45 12.03 -20.69
CA ALA A 371 22.16 12.96 -21.56
C ALA A 371 21.21 13.71 -22.51
N GLU A 372 20.21 13.03 -23.07
CA GLU A 372 19.35 13.55 -24.14
C GLU A 372 18.01 14.08 -23.63
N GLY A 373 17.51 13.51 -22.53
CA GLY A 373 16.16 13.79 -21.98
C GLY A 373 15.06 13.06 -22.73
N PRO A 374 13.80 13.25 -22.28
CA PRO A 374 12.64 12.70 -22.98
C PRO A 374 12.38 13.44 -24.29
N ASP A 375 11.94 12.72 -25.31
CA ASP A 375 11.35 13.33 -26.50
C ASP A 375 10.03 14.02 -26.13
N GLU A 376 9.79 15.23 -26.67
CA GLU A 376 8.61 16.02 -26.36
C GLU A 376 7.31 15.31 -26.76
N ALA A 377 7.30 14.62 -27.91
CA ALA A 377 6.12 13.87 -28.36
C ALA A 377 5.86 12.63 -27.48
N ASP A 378 6.91 12.00 -26.96
CA ASP A 378 6.80 10.89 -26.03
C ASP A 378 6.27 11.34 -24.67
N LEU A 379 6.72 12.49 -24.17
CA LEU A 379 6.20 13.09 -22.94
C LEU A 379 4.71 13.40 -23.05
N GLU A 380 4.29 14.08 -24.13
CA GLU A 380 2.88 14.40 -24.38
C GLU A 380 2.01 13.14 -24.57
N ARG A 381 2.54 12.12 -25.23
CA ARG A 381 1.85 10.84 -25.37
C ARG A 381 1.64 10.16 -24.02
N VAL A 382 2.64 10.15 -23.15
CA VAL A 382 2.55 9.57 -21.80
C VAL A 382 1.55 10.34 -20.94
N LYS A 383 1.61 11.66 -20.92
CA LYS A 383 0.65 12.51 -20.19
C LYS A 383 -0.80 12.29 -20.71
N THR A 384 -0.99 12.19 -22.03
CA THR A 384 -2.29 11.88 -22.61
C THR A 384 -2.81 10.51 -22.15
N ARG A 385 -1.94 9.50 -22.06
CA ARG A 385 -2.31 8.17 -21.57
C ARG A 385 -2.66 8.21 -20.09
N ILE A 386 -1.86 8.84 -19.25
CA ILE A 386 -2.14 8.99 -17.81
C ILE A 386 -3.49 9.69 -17.60
N ARG A 387 -3.75 10.78 -18.33
CA ARG A 387 -5.05 11.48 -18.29
C ARG A 387 -6.22 10.58 -18.71
N ALA A 388 -6.03 9.74 -19.73
CA ALA A 388 -7.08 8.81 -20.15
C ALA A 388 -7.33 7.73 -19.11
N GLU A 389 -6.28 7.18 -18.50
CA GLU A 389 -6.36 6.20 -17.39
C GLU A 389 -7.10 6.80 -16.19
N GLU A 390 -6.81 8.05 -15.83
CA GLU A 390 -7.49 8.80 -14.77
C GLU A 390 -9.00 9.01 -15.07
N ILE A 391 -9.33 9.40 -16.31
CA ILE A 391 -10.74 9.54 -16.72
C ILE A 391 -11.48 8.20 -16.62
N TYR A 392 -10.85 7.10 -17.04
CA TYR A 392 -11.46 5.77 -16.96
C TYR A 392 -11.58 5.27 -15.53
N SER A 393 -10.63 5.58 -14.64
CA SER A 393 -10.70 5.20 -13.22
C SER A 393 -11.94 5.81 -12.54
N ARG A 394 -12.31 7.04 -12.94
CA ARG A 394 -13.51 7.74 -12.44
C ARG A 394 -14.83 7.05 -12.77
N ASP A 395 -14.85 6.17 -13.78
CA ASP A 395 -16.03 5.38 -14.11
C ASP A 395 -16.32 4.24 -13.11
N SER A 396 -15.36 3.92 -12.28
CA SER A 396 -15.48 2.88 -11.25
C SER A 396 -15.73 3.49 -9.86
N ALA A 397 -16.93 3.30 -9.31
CA ALA A 397 -17.23 3.69 -7.93
C ALA A 397 -16.24 3.04 -6.93
N HIS A 398 -15.86 1.78 -7.18
CA HIS A 398 -14.85 1.08 -6.37
C HIS A 398 -13.47 1.73 -6.50
N GLY A 399 -13.02 2.05 -7.73
CA GLY A 399 -11.74 2.70 -7.96
C GLY A 399 -11.66 4.06 -7.25
N ARG A 400 -12.69 4.89 -7.42
CA ARG A 400 -12.75 6.19 -6.72
C ARG A 400 -12.72 6.04 -5.20
N ALA A 401 -13.49 5.08 -4.65
CA ALA A 401 -13.47 4.82 -3.21
C ALA A 401 -12.09 4.36 -2.73
N TYR A 402 -11.38 3.57 -3.55
CA TYR A 402 -10.03 3.13 -3.28
C TYR A 402 -9.04 4.31 -3.26
N ASP A 403 -9.08 5.19 -4.26
CA ASP A 403 -8.16 6.33 -4.40
C ASP A 403 -8.25 7.29 -3.19
N TYR A 404 -9.48 7.63 -2.75
CA TYR A 404 -9.66 8.45 -1.56
C TYR A 404 -9.26 7.72 -0.28
N GLY A 405 -9.63 6.46 -0.15
CA GLY A 405 -9.31 5.67 1.04
C GLY A 405 -7.80 5.51 1.24
N GLN A 406 -7.08 5.16 0.17
CA GLN A 406 -5.63 5.05 0.19
C GLN A 406 -4.97 6.40 0.46
N GLY A 407 -5.36 7.46 -0.28
CA GLY A 407 -4.81 8.80 -0.10
C GLY A 407 -4.95 9.29 1.34
N LEU A 408 -6.16 9.23 1.91
CA LEU A 408 -6.42 9.68 3.29
C LEU A 408 -5.74 8.79 4.34
N SER A 409 -5.48 7.53 4.03
CA SER A 409 -4.74 6.61 4.90
C SER A 409 -3.22 6.84 4.87
N THR A 410 -2.73 7.51 3.84
CA THR A 410 -1.32 7.93 3.68
C THR A 410 -1.12 9.43 3.93
N SER A 411 -2.00 10.04 4.73
CA SER A 411 -1.94 11.44 5.17
C SER A 411 -2.28 12.51 4.13
N LEU A 412 -2.66 12.15 2.91
CA LEU A 412 -3.16 13.10 1.93
C LEU A 412 -4.53 13.63 2.37
N THR A 413 -4.87 14.83 1.92
CA THR A 413 -6.21 15.40 2.07
C THR A 413 -7.09 15.03 0.87
N VAL A 414 -8.41 15.20 1.00
CA VAL A 414 -9.34 15.07 -0.13
C VAL A 414 -8.94 16.00 -1.28
N GLN A 415 -8.44 17.22 -0.94
CA GLN A 415 -7.96 18.17 -1.95
C GLN A 415 -6.73 17.63 -2.70
N ASP A 416 -5.77 17.04 -2.00
CA ASP A 416 -4.56 16.45 -2.62
C ASP A 416 -4.91 15.33 -3.61
N VAL A 417 -5.91 14.50 -3.28
CA VAL A 417 -6.42 13.46 -4.18
C VAL A 417 -7.09 14.08 -5.41
N ASN A 418 -7.87 15.15 -5.22
CA ASN A 418 -8.54 15.85 -6.33
C ASN A 418 -7.58 16.57 -7.27
N ASP A 419 -6.52 17.18 -6.73
CA ASP A 419 -5.57 17.99 -7.49
C ASP A 419 -4.55 17.15 -8.26
N TRP A 420 -4.43 15.87 -7.92
CA TRP A 420 -3.41 14.98 -8.52
C TRP A 420 -3.41 14.94 -10.04
N PRO A 421 -4.54 14.83 -10.76
CA PRO A 421 -4.55 14.83 -12.22
C PRO A 421 -4.00 16.12 -12.83
N ASP A 422 -4.29 17.28 -12.20
CA ASP A 422 -3.80 18.57 -12.67
C ASP A 422 -2.30 18.73 -12.41
N ILE A 423 -1.80 18.21 -11.29
CA ILE A 423 -0.37 18.19 -10.97
C ILE A 423 0.39 17.30 -11.96
N LEU A 424 -0.13 16.12 -12.30
CA LEU A 424 0.44 15.24 -13.33
C LEU A 424 0.48 15.92 -14.71
N ASP A 425 -0.58 16.63 -15.04
CA ASP A 425 -0.66 17.36 -16.32
C ASP A 425 0.31 18.54 -16.41
N ALA A 426 0.65 19.13 -15.29
CA ALA A 426 1.60 20.25 -15.19
C ALA A 426 3.08 19.83 -15.32
N VAL A 427 3.41 18.53 -15.15
CA VAL A 427 4.80 18.02 -15.21
C VAL A 427 5.47 18.39 -16.52
N THR A 428 6.66 19.00 -16.43
CA THR A 428 7.51 19.42 -17.56
C THR A 428 8.64 18.43 -17.83
N ALA A 429 9.31 18.57 -18.97
CA ALA A 429 10.52 17.80 -19.27
C ALA A 429 11.67 18.10 -18.27
N GLU A 430 11.72 19.33 -17.73
CA GLU A 430 12.72 19.73 -16.71
C GLU A 430 12.47 18.98 -15.39
N ASP A 431 11.22 18.84 -14.95
CA ASP A 431 10.83 18.11 -13.76
C ASP A 431 11.16 16.62 -13.90
N VAL A 432 10.82 16.02 -15.06
CA VAL A 432 11.19 14.62 -15.38
C VAL A 432 12.70 14.43 -15.31
N MET A 433 13.49 15.38 -15.85
CA MET A 433 14.94 15.28 -15.82
C MET A 433 15.53 15.52 -14.44
N ALA A 434 14.88 16.32 -13.58
CA ALA A 434 15.26 16.46 -12.18
C ALA A 434 15.03 15.13 -11.43
N ALA A 435 13.85 14.55 -11.54
CA ALA A 435 13.50 13.25 -10.98
C ALA A 435 14.43 12.13 -11.50
N ALA A 436 14.75 12.11 -12.80
CA ALA A 436 15.66 11.14 -13.39
C ALA A 436 17.08 11.23 -12.79
N ARG A 437 17.60 12.44 -12.58
CA ARG A 437 18.91 12.61 -11.93
C ARG A 437 18.89 12.13 -10.49
N ASP A 438 17.81 12.41 -9.77
CA ASP A 438 17.69 11.99 -8.37
C ASP A 438 17.70 10.47 -8.24
N VAL A 439 16.88 9.74 -9.00
CA VAL A 439 16.75 8.29 -8.83
C VAL A 439 17.75 7.47 -9.65
N LEU A 440 18.14 7.89 -10.87
CA LEU A 440 19.02 7.08 -11.72
C LEU A 440 20.50 7.25 -11.37
N GLN A 441 20.89 8.30 -10.61
CA GLN A 441 22.26 8.51 -10.14
C GLN A 441 22.45 8.15 -8.67
N ALA A 442 21.39 7.84 -7.94
CA ALA A 442 21.46 7.45 -6.54
C ALA A 442 22.03 6.03 -6.38
N PRO A 443 22.64 5.73 -5.22
CA PRO A 443 23.05 4.37 -4.90
C PRO A 443 21.85 3.42 -4.87
N ALA A 444 21.82 2.46 -5.79
CA ALA A 444 20.74 1.50 -5.95
C ALA A 444 21.04 0.16 -5.23
N VAL A 445 19.99 -0.57 -4.91
CA VAL A 445 20.06 -2.01 -4.63
C VAL A 445 19.71 -2.76 -5.90
N THR A 446 20.63 -3.55 -6.44
CA THR A 446 20.41 -4.38 -7.64
C THR A 446 20.36 -5.83 -7.23
N GLY A 447 19.23 -6.48 -7.47
CA GLY A 447 19.03 -7.89 -7.21
C GLY A 447 18.88 -8.68 -8.51
N TRP A 448 19.48 -9.86 -8.57
CA TRP A 448 19.31 -10.83 -9.64
C TRP A 448 18.72 -12.12 -9.10
N LEU A 449 17.63 -12.57 -9.68
CA LEU A 449 17.09 -13.91 -9.52
C LEU A 449 17.51 -14.73 -10.74
N LEU A 450 18.29 -15.79 -10.49
CA LEU A 450 18.97 -16.57 -11.53
C LEU A 450 18.49 -18.02 -11.54
N PRO A 451 18.49 -18.70 -12.71
CA PRO A 451 18.41 -20.15 -12.75
C PRO A 451 19.58 -20.75 -11.97
N ALA A 452 19.32 -21.79 -11.17
CA ALA A 452 20.43 -22.50 -10.55
C ALA A 452 21.27 -23.17 -11.65
N PRO A 453 22.61 -23.22 -11.53
CA PRO A 453 23.43 -23.96 -12.47
C PRO A 453 22.94 -25.42 -12.53
N ALA A 454 22.78 -25.96 -13.73
CA ALA A 454 22.46 -27.38 -13.90
C ALA A 454 23.41 -28.18 -13.01
N LYS A 455 22.84 -29.01 -12.09
CA LYS A 455 23.68 -29.95 -11.34
C LYS A 455 24.52 -30.69 -12.37
N ALA A 456 25.85 -30.47 -12.37
CA ALA A 456 26.75 -31.34 -13.11
C ALA A 456 26.33 -32.75 -12.64
N GLU A 457 25.81 -33.57 -13.55
CA GLU A 457 25.61 -34.99 -13.27
C GLU A 457 26.91 -35.47 -12.71
N ALA A 458 26.92 -35.81 -11.42
CA ALA A 458 28.05 -36.48 -10.81
C ALA A 458 28.26 -37.69 -11.68
N ALA A 459 29.35 -37.63 -12.48
CA ALA A 459 29.78 -38.76 -13.29
C ALA A 459 29.82 -39.93 -12.32
N ALA A 460 28.82 -40.82 -12.44
CA ALA A 460 28.79 -42.05 -11.71
C ALA A 460 30.09 -42.78 -12.09
N THR A 461 31.09 -42.67 -11.25
CA THR A 461 32.23 -43.57 -11.24
C THR A 461 31.63 -44.95 -11.02
N GLN A 462 31.32 -45.64 -12.12
CA GLN A 462 31.07 -47.08 -12.08
C GLN A 462 32.37 -47.70 -11.56
N GLU A 463 32.35 -48.04 -10.31
CA GLU A 463 33.30 -48.99 -9.75
C GLU A 463 33.21 -50.25 -10.58
N PRO A 464 34.34 -50.76 -11.16
CA PRO A 464 34.29 -52.00 -11.92
C PRO A 464 33.88 -53.13 -10.96
N ALA A 465 32.89 -53.87 -11.37
CA ALA A 465 32.37 -55.00 -10.62
C ALA A 465 33.51 -55.99 -10.28
N PRO A 466 33.58 -56.52 -9.05
CA PRO A 466 34.63 -57.50 -8.68
C PRO A 466 34.50 -58.75 -9.54
N ALA A 467 35.64 -59.16 -10.11
CA ALA A 467 35.77 -60.37 -10.91
C ALA A 467 35.36 -61.61 -10.09
N THR A 468 34.46 -62.40 -10.62
CA THR A 468 34.11 -63.71 -10.10
C THR A 468 35.28 -64.68 -10.19
N PRO A 469 35.59 -65.44 -9.11
CA PRO A 469 36.66 -66.50 -9.20
C PRO A 469 36.21 -67.65 -10.09
N ASP A 470 37.15 -68.09 -10.96
CA ASP A 470 37.05 -69.31 -11.80
C ASP A 470 36.78 -70.54 -10.94
N GLU A 471 35.66 -71.23 -11.25
CA GLU A 471 35.42 -72.59 -10.77
C GLU A 471 36.42 -73.58 -11.45
N GLN A 472 37.34 -74.06 -10.65
CA GLN A 472 38.21 -75.15 -11.05
C GLN A 472 37.41 -76.47 -11.17
N THR A 473 37.41 -76.99 -12.35
CA THR A 473 36.88 -78.33 -12.71
C THR A 473 37.70 -79.40 -12.06
N GLU A 474 37.19 -80.13 -11.07
CA GLU A 474 37.77 -81.38 -10.63
C GLU A 474 37.27 -82.55 -11.55
N VAL A 475 38.20 -83.18 -12.21
CA VAL A 475 38.02 -84.43 -12.91
C VAL A 475 38.35 -85.56 -11.93
N GLN A 476 37.45 -86.45 -11.66
CA GLN A 476 37.74 -87.77 -11.11
C GLN A 476 37.16 -88.85 -11.99
N GLY A 477 38.02 -89.79 -12.21
CA GLY A 477 37.80 -91.04 -12.83
C GLY A 477 37.04 -92.06 -11.99
#